data_0bfd292ca2377fe6fb6b34f044323cf4
#
_entry.id   0bfd292ca2377fe6fb6b34f044323cf4
#
_cell.length_a   1.000
_cell.length_b   1.000
_cell.length_c   1.000
_cell.angle_alpha   90.00
_cell.angle_beta   90.00
_cell.angle_gamma   90.00
#
_symmetry.space_group_name_H-M   'P 1'
#
loop_
_entity.id
_entity.type
_entity.pdbx_description
1 polymer ?
#
loop_
_entity_poly.entity_id
_entity_poly.type
_entity_poly.pdbx_seq_one_letter_code
_entity_poly.pdbx_strand_id
1 'polypeptide(L)'
;MRGGSQYKKKRKRGAERSIHPRNKYSDHPPDFKLLASLYPSFSPYVFYSRDGRPSIDWTDFNATRQLTRILLLHDHGINWWIPDGQLCPTVPNRSNYIHWIEDLLALDIIPNSHPNADVVKGFDIGTGANCIYPLLGASLLGWSFVGSDVTDVALDCAKTNVQNNPHIAELIEIRKVESYTGTREDQDELHSGVIESYHKLPILLGVVKDGEIFDFCMCNPPFFETIEEAGLNPKTSCGGTPAEMVCPGGEQAFITRIIMDSVQLKQSFRWYTTMVGRKANLKTLTSKLREVGVTIVKTTEFVQGQTCRWGLAWSFVPPSTKLVKCHVIKSDLSFMLEGIQRKYSAIDVLQSVESFFSSGGASCKSDVALFQINDTRDF
;
A
#
# COMPACT_ATOMS: atom_id res chain seq x y z
N MET A 1 52.27 -10.79 22.69
CA MET A 1 50.92 -10.19 22.80
C MET A 1 50.15 -10.59 21.56
N ARG A 2 49.14 -11.47 21.70
CA ARG A 2 48.36 -11.98 20.58
C ARG A 2 47.05 -11.20 20.54
N GLY A 3 46.84 -10.42 19.47
CA GLY A 3 45.59 -9.67 19.24
C GLY A 3 44.53 -10.62 18.70
N GLY A 4 43.46 -10.82 19.48
CA GLY A 4 42.29 -11.60 19.07
C GLY A 4 41.42 -10.82 18.11
N SER A 5 41.28 -11.30 16.89
CA SER A 5 40.31 -10.82 15.91
C SER A 5 38.92 -11.21 16.34
N GLN A 6 38.09 -10.20 16.67
CA GLN A 6 36.67 -10.40 16.92
C GLN A 6 35.95 -10.59 15.58
N TYR A 7 35.60 -11.82 15.24
CA TYR A 7 34.67 -12.13 14.17
C TYR A 7 33.28 -11.64 14.55
N LYS A 8 32.81 -10.52 13.96
CA LYS A 8 31.42 -10.10 14.01
C LYS A 8 30.57 -11.16 13.30
N LYS A 9 29.85 -12.00 14.06
CA LYS A 9 28.82 -12.90 13.52
C LYS A 9 27.81 -12.08 12.71
N LYS A 10 27.79 -12.23 11.38
CA LYS A 10 26.69 -11.74 10.52
C LYS A 10 25.40 -12.38 11.02
N ARG A 11 24.46 -11.57 11.53
CA ARG A 11 23.09 -12.01 11.79
C ARG A 11 22.54 -12.61 10.50
N LYS A 12 22.07 -13.86 10.54
CA LYS A 12 21.28 -14.47 9.46
C LYS A 12 20.11 -13.51 9.18
N ARG A 13 20.07 -12.96 7.98
CA ARG A 13 18.92 -12.23 7.49
C ARG A 13 17.72 -13.21 7.50
N GLY A 14 16.66 -12.83 8.18
CA GLY A 14 15.36 -13.52 8.07
C GLY A 14 14.90 -13.59 6.60
N ALA A 15 13.89 -14.43 6.34
CA ALA A 15 13.38 -14.75 5.02
C ALA A 15 13.55 -13.60 4.01
N GLU A 16 14.12 -13.90 2.85
CA GLU A 16 14.37 -12.91 1.80
C GLU A 16 13.08 -12.12 1.55
N ARG A 17 13.13 -10.83 1.83
CA ARG A 17 12.03 -9.92 1.52
C ARG A 17 11.97 -9.81 0.01
N SER A 18 11.00 -10.45 -0.60
CA SER A 18 10.85 -10.52 -2.06
C SER A 18 9.72 -9.60 -2.54
N ILE A 19 9.83 -9.17 -3.78
CA ILE A 19 8.73 -8.60 -4.56
C ILE A 19 7.58 -9.64 -4.60
N HIS A 20 6.33 -9.19 -4.74
CA HIS A 20 5.17 -10.09 -4.81
C HIS A 20 5.36 -11.17 -5.89
N PRO A 21 5.06 -12.47 -5.62
CA PRO A 21 5.35 -13.55 -6.58
C PRO A 21 4.70 -13.39 -7.97
N ARG A 22 3.49 -12.80 -8.04
CA ARG A 22 2.82 -12.51 -9.32
C ARG A 22 3.32 -11.26 -10.02
N ASN A 23 4.16 -10.47 -9.36
CA ASN A 23 4.75 -9.31 -10.00
C ASN A 23 5.79 -9.76 -11.03
N LYS A 24 5.59 -9.36 -12.29
CA LYS A 24 6.51 -9.69 -13.40
C LYS A 24 7.99 -9.44 -13.06
N TYR A 25 8.27 -8.42 -12.28
CA TYR A 25 9.63 -8.00 -11.91
C TYR A 25 10.23 -8.82 -10.75
N SER A 26 9.48 -9.78 -10.18
CA SER A 26 9.99 -10.70 -9.16
C SER A 26 11.11 -11.58 -9.72
N ASP A 27 10.85 -12.21 -10.87
CA ASP A 27 11.76 -13.15 -11.51
C ASP A 27 12.55 -12.53 -12.67
N HIS A 28 12.02 -11.47 -13.27
CA HIS A 28 12.56 -10.78 -14.43
C HIS A 28 12.73 -9.27 -14.16
N PRO A 29 13.80 -8.85 -13.46
CA PRO A 29 14.08 -7.43 -13.29
C PRO A 29 14.33 -6.77 -14.67
N PRO A 30 14.06 -5.45 -14.80
CA PRO A 30 14.22 -4.76 -16.08
C PRO A 30 15.63 -4.88 -16.66
N ASP A 31 15.75 -5.38 -17.87
CA ASP A 31 17.02 -5.45 -18.60
C ASP A 31 17.28 -4.12 -19.32
N PHE A 32 18.04 -3.23 -18.70
CA PHE A 32 18.34 -1.91 -19.25
C PHE A 32 19.10 -1.96 -20.58
N LYS A 33 19.92 -3.01 -20.81
CA LYS A 33 20.64 -3.18 -22.05
C LYS A 33 19.68 -3.50 -23.21
N LEU A 34 18.76 -4.44 -22.97
CA LEU A 34 17.72 -4.79 -23.92
C LEU A 34 16.81 -3.59 -24.20
N LEU A 35 16.33 -2.92 -23.15
CA LEU A 35 15.45 -1.75 -23.27
C LEU A 35 16.13 -0.62 -24.04
N ALA A 36 17.42 -0.33 -23.80
CA ALA A 36 18.16 0.67 -24.54
C ALA A 36 18.35 0.30 -26.03
N SER A 37 18.44 -0.99 -26.37
CA SER A 37 18.54 -1.42 -27.75
C SER A 37 17.20 -1.35 -28.49
N LEU A 38 16.09 -1.60 -27.83
CA LEU A 38 14.74 -1.55 -28.41
C LEU A 38 14.18 -0.13 -28.48
N TYR A 39 14.56 0.73 -27.56
CA TYR A 39 14.03 2.08 -27.43
C TYR A 39 15.15 3.14 -27.50
N PRO A 40 15.42 3.72 -28.70
CA PRO A 40 16.47 4.73 -28.88
C PRO A 40 16.33 5.94 -27.94
N SER A 41 15.11 6.31 -27.54
CA SER A 41 14.84 7.39 -26.60
C SER A 41 15.34 7.13 -25.17
N PHE A 42 15.59 5.87 -24.81
CA PHE A 42 16.11 5.47 -23.49
C PHE A 42 17.64 5.32 -23.50
N SER A 43 18.22 4.98 -24.64
CA SER A 43 19.65 4.72 -24.79
C SER A 43 20.54 5.83 -24.19
N PRO A 44 20.26 7.14 -24.37
CA PRO A 44 21.08 8.22 -23.78
C PRO A 44 21.16 8.23 -22.25
N TYR A 45 20.22 7.58 -21.56
CA TYR A 45 20.16 7.55 -20.11
C TYR A 45 20.85 6.33 -19.50
N VAL A 46 21.23 5.33 -20.34
CA VAL A 46 21.87 4.09 -19.88
C VAL A 46 23.38 4.22 -19.97
N PHE A 47 24.06 4.06 -18.86
CA PHE A 47 25.51 3.98 -18.80
C PHE A 47 25.95 2.62 -18.27
N TYR A 48 27.19 2.28 -18.51
CA TYR A 48 27.78 1.01 -18.08
C TYR A 48 28.82 1.26 -16.96
N SER A 49 28.66 0.55 -15.86
CA SER A 49 29.65 0.54 -14.81
C SER A 49 30.97 -0.14 -15.27
N ARG A 50 32.03 -0.05 -14.47
CA ARG A 50 33.34 -0.63 -14.84
C ARG A 50 33.32 -2.14 -15.05
N ASP A 51 32.37 -2.84 -14.41
CA ASP A 51 32.11 -4.28 -14.57
C ASP A 51 31.12 -4.62 -15.70
N GLY A 52 30.81 -3.64 -16.54
CA GLY A 52 29.94 -3.79 -17.71
C GLY A 52 28.43 -3.89 -17.42
N ARG A 53 27.99 -3.62 -16.17
CA ARG A 53 26.57 -3.64 -15.82
C ARG A 53 25.88 -2.36 -16.27
N PRO A 54 24.75 -2.47 -16.98
CA PRO A 54 23.95 -1.32 -17.35
C PRO A 54 23.26 -0.71 -16.11
N SER A 55 23.20 0.61 -16.05
CA SER A 55 22.56 1.38 -15.00
C SER A 55 22.04 2.70 -15.55
N ILE A 56 21.20 3.40 -14.76
CA ILE A 56 20.77 4.76 -15.01
C ILE A 56 21.14 5.65 -13.82
N ASP A 57 21.17 6.94 -14.03
CA ASP A 57 21.26 7.91 -12.93
C ASP A 57 19.89 8.06 -12.27
N TRP A 58 19.75 7.48 -11.07
CA TRP A 58 18.51 7.54 -10.29
C TRP A 58 18.23 8.95 -9.72
N THR A 59 19.17 9.87 -9.83
CA THR A 59 19.00 11.26 -9.43
C THR A 59 18.54 12.15 -10.60
N ASP A 60 18.62 11.65 -11.84
CA ASP A 60 18.07 12.31 -13.02
C ASP A 60 16.58 11.96 -13.19
N PHE A 61 15.73 12.99 -13.05
CA PHE A 61 14.29 12.86 -13.25
C PHE A 61 13.93 12.39 -14.66
N ASN A 62 14.64 12.84 -15.68
CA ASN A 62 14.38 12.43 -17.06
C ASN A 62 14.73 10.96 -17.30
N ALA A 63 15.82 10.46 -16.70
CA ALA A 63 16.19 9.05 -16.77
C ALA A 63 15.11 8.17 -16.11
N THR A 64 14.65 8.53 -14.90
CA THR A 64 13.62 7.79 -14.19
C THR A 64 12.26 7.85 -14.91
N ARG A 65 11.88 9.02 -15.47
CA ARG A 65 10.66 9.18 -16.27
C ARG A 65 10.69 8.36 -17.55
N GLN A 66 11.82 8.34 -18.25
CA GLN A 66 11.97 7.52 -19.46
C GLN A 66 11.93 6.02 -19.14
N LEU A 67 12.58 5.59 -18.06
CA LEU A 67 12.48 4.20 -17.62
C LEU A 67 11.03 3.81 -17.35
N THR A 68 10.29 4.61 -16.56
CA THR A 68 8.88 4.38 -16.26
C THR A 68 8.04 4.30 -17.53
N ARG A 69 8.21 5.25 -18.46
CA ARG A 69 7.52 5.27 -19.74
C ARG A 69 7.74 3.97 -20.53
N ILE A 70 8.98 3.52 -20.59
CA ILE A 70 9.34 2.35 -21.39
C ILE A 70 8.87 1.06 -20.74
N LEU A 71 8.95 0.94 -19.42
CA LEU A 71 8.41 -0.22 -18.71
C LEU A 71 6.89 -0.32 -18.91
N LEU A 72 6.18 0.80 -18.85
CA LEU A 72 4.74 0.82 -19.09
C LEU A 72 4.41 0.42 -20.54
N LEU A 73 5.16 0.93 -21.51
CA LEU A 73 4.95 0.58 -22.91
C LEU A 73 5.33 -0.87 -23.21
N HIS A 74 6.54 -1.29 -22.79
CA HIS A 74 7.10 -2.60 -23.13
C HIS A 74 6.39 -3.76 -22.43
N ASP A 75 6.09 -3.57 -21.16
CA ASP A 75 5.58 -4.64 -20.31
C ASP A 75 4.06 -4.67 -20.20
N HIS A 76 3.40 -3.53 -20.42
CA HIS A 76 1.96 -3.37 -20.18
C HIS A 76 1.19 -2.78 -21.36
N GLY A 77 1.87 -2.39 -22.47
CA GLY A 77 1.23 -1.78 -23.64
C GLY A 77 0.63 -0.39 -23.37
N ILE A 78 1.08 0.28 -22.32
CA ILE A 78 0.54 1.57 -21.87
C ILE A 78 1.37 2.73 -22.41
N ASN A 79 0.75 3.64 -23.16
CA ASN A 79 1.32 4.92 -23.57
C ASN A 79 1.17 5.93 -22.45
N TRP A 80 2.30 6.41 -21.91
CA TRP A 80 2.30 7.20 -20.69
C TRP A 80 3.31 8.35 -20.71
N TRP A 81 2.95 9.46 -20.08
CA TRP A 81 3.82 10.61 -19.87
C TRP A 81 3.35 11.47 -18.70
N ILE A 82 4.30 12.15 -18.05
CA ILE A 82 4.03 13.24 -17.08
C ILE A 82 4.93 14.45 -17.36
N PRO A 83 4.47 15.67 -17.07
CA PRO A 83 5.28 16.88 -17.14
C PRO A 83 6.35 16.90 -16.03
N ASP A 84 7.28 17.85 -16.16
CA ASP A 84 8.33 18.07 -15.17
C ASP A 84 7.74 18.43 -13.81
N GLY A 85 8.38 17.98 -12.74
CA GLY A 85 8.00 18.27 -11.38
C GLY A 85 6.86 17.40 -10.80
N GLN A 86 6.15 16.60 -11.62
CA GLN A 86 5.16 15.65 -11.13
C GLN A 86 5.82 14.38 -10.60
N LEU A 87 5.11 13.66 -9.72
CA LEU A 87 5.65 12.42 -9.12
C LEU A 87 5.79 11.32 -10.16
N CYS A 88 7.03 10.87 -10.40
CA CYS A 88 7.34 9.76 -11.27
C CYS A 88 7.23 8.43 -10.52
N PRO A 89 6.29 7.52 -10.89
CA PRO A 89 6.08 6.28 -10.18
C PRO A 89 7.09 5.20 -10.60
N THR A 90 7.54 4.37 -9.65
CA THR A 90 8.34 3.17 -9.93
C THR A 90 7.42 2.00 -10.23
N VAL A 91 7.34 1.56 -11.48
CA VAL A 91 6.38 0.53 -11.96
C VAL A 91 6.41 -0.75 -11.14
N PRO A 92 7.59 -1.38 -10.86
CA PRO A 92 7.63 -2.60 -10.05
C PRO A 92 6.99 -2.44 -8.66
N ASN A 93 7.21 -1.30 -8.02
CA ASN A 93 6.67 -1.03 -6.69
C ASN A 93 5.14 -0.85 -6.71
N ARG A 94 4.63 -0.22 -7.75
CA ARG A 94 3.18 0.01 -7.93
C ARG A 94 2.45 -1.30 -8.20
N SER A 95 3.04 -2.17 -9.02
CA SER A 95 2.51 -3.50 -9.31
C SER A 95 2.39 -4.37 -8.05
N ASN A 96 3.30 -4.25 -7.07
CA ASN A 96 3.18 -4.95 -5.78
C ASN A 96 1.88 -4.63 -5.03
N TYR A 97 1.46 -3.37 -5.06
CA TYR A 97 0.24 -2.96 -4.37
C TYR A 97 -1.01 -3.53 -5.06
N ILE A 98 -1.04 -3.54 -6.39
CA ILE A 98 -2.14 -4.14 -7.16
C ILE A 98 -2.28 -5.63 -6.85
N HIS A 99 -1.18 -6.39 -6.86
CA HIS A 99 -1.21 -7.82 -6.55
C HIS A 99 -1.60 -8.10 -5.09
N TRP A 100 -1.24 -7.23 -4.16
CA TRP A 100 -1.73 -7.36 -2.79
C TRP A 100 -3.25 -7.14 -2.68
N ILE A 101 -3.81 -6.20 -3.43
CA ILE A 101 -5.26 -6.01 -3.48
C ILE A 101 -5.93 -7.23 -4.12
N GLU A 102 -5.34 -7.80 -5.18
CA GLU A 102 -5.80 -9.05 -5.77
C GLU A 102 -5.85 -10.19 -4.73
N ASP A 103 -4.83 -10.31 -3.87
CA ASP A 103 -4.86 -11.25 -2.74
C ASP A 103 -5.98 -10.96 -1.75
N LEU A 104 -6.19 -9.68 -1.39
CA LEU A 104 -7.28 -9.30 -0.49
C LEU A 104 -8.66 -9.65 -1.05
N LEU A 105 -8.86 -9.43 -2.35
CA LEU A 105 -10.12 -9.76 -3.04
C LEU A 105 -10.35 -11.26 -3.15
N ALA A 106 -9.26 -12.05 -3.29
CA ALA A 106 -9.31 -13.51 -3.33
C ALA A 106 -9.59 -14.14 -1.96
N LEU A 107 -9.45 -13.38 -0.86
CA LEU A 107 -9.79 -13.88 0.47
C LEU A 107 -11.31 -14.04 0.62
N ASP A 108 -11.76 -15.26 0.87
CA ASP A 108 -13.17 -15.59 1.15
C ASP A 108 -13.69 -15.11 2.52
N ILE A 109 -12.97 -14.19 3.17
CA ILE A 109 -13.34 -13.68 4.49
C ILE A 109 -14.47 -12.66 4.43
N ILE A 110 -14.56 -11.91 3.34
CA ILE A 110 -15.60 -10.91 3.12
C ILE A 110 -16.40 -11.29 1.89
N PRO A 111 -17.73 -11.32 1.97
CA PRO A 111 -18.58 -11.59 0.82
C PRO A 111 -18.27 -10.63 -0.33
N ASN A 112 -18.41 -11.12 -1.56
CA ASN A 112 -18.34 -10.25 -2.72
C ASN A 112 -19.56 -9.32 -2.72
N SER A 113 -19.32 -8.02 -2.81
CA SER A 113 -20.40 -7.01 -2.80
C SER A 113 -21.27 -7.09 -4.06
N HIS A 114 -20.71 -7.59 -5.14
CA HIS A 114 -21.37 -7.76 -6.44
C HIS A 114 -21.15 -9.17 -6.99
N PRO A 115 -21.88 -10.19 -6.50
CA PRO A 115 -21.68 -11.58 -6.97
C PRO A 115 -21.95 -11.76 -8.47
N ASN A 116 -22.63 -10.82 -9.11
CA ASN A 116 -22.96 -10.84 -10.54
C ASN A 116 -22.18 -9.80 -11.36
N ALA A 117 -21.20 -9.09 -10.78
CA ALA A 117 -20.38 -8.15 -11.52
C ALA A 117 -19.17 -8.88 -12.14
N ASP A 118 -19.07 -8.82 -13.46
CA ASP A 118 -17.96 -9.44 -14.21
C ASP A 118 -16.66 -8.67 -14.03
N VAL A 119 -16.69 -7.41 -13.54
CA VAL A 119 -15.52 -6.51 -13.45
C VAL A 119 -15.37 -5.97 -12.04
N VAL A 120 -14.19 -6.15 -11.48
CA VAL A 120 -13.78 -5.56 -10.20
C VAL A 120 -13.70 -4.04 -10.33
N LYS A 121 -14.32 -3.30 -9.39
CA LYS A 121 -14.34 -1.84 -9.38
C LYS A 121 -13.49 -1.27 -8.24
N GLY A 122 -12.43 -0.54 -8.61
CA GLY A 122 -11.51 0.12 -7.69
C GLY A 122 -11.70 1.64 -7.63
N PHE A 123 -11.23 2.24 -6.55
CA PHE A 123 -11.17 3.69 -6.37
C PHE A 123 -9.75 4.09 -5.98
N ASP A 124 -9.08 4.91 -6.81
CA ASP A 124 -7.72 5.40 -6.54
C ASP A 124 -7.77 6.82 -5.96
N ILE A 125 -7.37 6.94 -4.70
CA ILE A 125 -7.35 8.20 -3.94
C ILE A 125 -6.05 8.93 -4.22
N GLY A 126 -6.12 10.14 -4.79
CA GLY A 126 -4.94 10.91 -5.17
C GLY A 126 -4.22 10.23 -6.34
N THR A 127 -4.94 10.05 -7.47
CA THR A 127 -4.40 9.36 -8.65
C THR A 127 -3.18 10.06 -9.26
N GLY A 128 -3.00 11.35 -8.97
CA GLY A 128 -1.90 12.17 -9.46
C GLY A 128 -1.90 12.34 -10.98
N ALA A 129 -0.95 13.12 -11.47
CA ALA A 129 -0.73 13.29 -12.90
C ALA A 129 -0.36 11.95 -13.58
N ASN A 130 0.22 11.04 -12.83
CA ASN A 130 0.72 9.76 -13.34
C ASN A 130 -0.37 8.69 -13.58
N CYS A 131 -1.49 8.73 -12.88
CA CYS A 131 -2.63 7.79 -13.02
C CYS A 131 -2.20 6.31 -13.02
N ILE A 132 -1.13 5.97 -12.29
CA ILE A 132 -0.42 4.69 -12.46
C ILE A 132 -1.26 3.49 -12.04
N TYR A 133 -2.03 3.59 -10.96
CA TYR A 133 -2.80 2.46 -10.44
C TYR A 133 -4.00 2.12 -11.33
N PRO A 134 -4.82 3.11 -11.77
CA PRO A 134 -5.87 2.84 -12.74
C PRO A 134 -5.35 2.24 -14.03
N LEU A 135 -4.28 2.79 -14.61
CA LEU A 135 -3.69 2.30 -15.85
C LEU A 135 -3.15 0.86 -15.72
N LEU A 136 -2.39 0.59 -14.66
CA LEU A 136 -1.85 -0.76 -14.42
C LEU A 136 -2.94 -1.77 -14.09
N GLY A 137 -3.89 -1.40 -13.23
CA GLY A 137 -4.97 -2.32 -12.82
C GLY A 137 -5.90 -2.66 -13.98
N ALA A 138 -6.24 -1.68 -14.83
CA ALA A 138 -7.02 -1.91 -16.04
C ALA A 138 -6.26 -2.78 -17.05
N SER A 139 -4.96 -2.50 -17.29
CA SER A 139 -4.16 -3.28 -18.25
C SER A 139 -3.85 -4.70 -17.77
N LEU A 140 -3.51 -4.90 -16.49
CA LEU A 140 -3.11 -6.20 -15.96
C LEU A 140 -4.29 -7.14 -15.68
N LEU A 141 -5.39 -6.59 -15.16
CA LEU A 141 -6.46 -7.38 -14.54
C LEU A 141 -7.86 -7.06 -15.09
N GLY A 142 -7.96 -6.12 -16.05
CA GLY A 142 -9.25 -5.69 -16.59
C GLY A 142 -10.14 -4.99 -15.55
N TRP A 143 -9.59 -4.47 -14.48
CA TRP A 143 -10.34 -3.78 -13.44
C TRP A 143 -10.82 -2.41 -13.92
N SER A 144 -12.00 -1.98 -13.49
CA SER A 144 -12.45 -0.61 -13.67
C SER A 144 -12.05 0.27 -12.49
N PHE A 145 -11.83 1.57 -12.76
CA PHE A 145 -11.38 2.51 -11.74
C PHE A 145 -12.11 3.83 -11.80
N VAL A 146 -12.29 4.41 -10.62
CA VAL A 146 -12.44 5.85 -10.44
C VAL A 146 -11.16 6.38 -9.84
N GLY A 147 -10.45 7.27 -10.54
CA GLY A 147 -9.30 8.00 -10.00
C GLY A 147 -9.70 9.39 -9.58
N SER A 148 -9.32 9.83 -8.39
CA SER A 148 -9.65 11.17 -7.88
C SER A 148 -8.40 11.98 -7.57
N ASP A 149 -8.46 13.29 -7.81
CA ASP A 149 -7.42 14.24 -7.42
C ASP A 149 -8.02 15.62 -7.12
N VAL A 150 -7.24 16.47 -6.47
CA VAL A 150 -7.65 17.84 -6.08
C VAL A 150 -7.15 18.90 -7.06
N THR A 151 -6.06 18.64 -7.81
CA THR A 151 -5.41 19.62 -8.67
C THR A 151 -5.81 19.45 -10.14
N ASP A 152 -6.12 20.56 -10.82
CA ASP A 152 -6.49 20.52 -12.23
C ASP A 152 -5.34 19.98 -13.10
N VAL A 153 -4.09 20.32 -12.78
CA VAL A 153 -2.92 19.83 -13.51
C VAL A 153 -2.82 18.29 -13.44
N ALA A 154 -3.01 17.69 -12.25
CA ALA A 154 -3.01 16.24 -12.11
C ALA A 154 -4.16 15.61 -12.89
N LEU A 155 -5.37 16.18 -12.80
CA LEU A 155 -6.57 15.66 -13.46
C LEU A 155 -6.43 15.70 -15.00
N ASP A 156 -5.91 16.78 -15.56
CA ASP A 156 -5.73 16.93 -17.01
C ASP A 156 -4.66 15.98 -17.54
N CYS A 157 -3.56 15.81 -16.80
CA CYS A 157 -2.53 14.85 -17.14
C CYS A 157 -3.06 13.39 -17.04
N ALA A 158 -3.79 13.07 -15.98
CA ALA A 158 -4.40 11.75 -15.80
C ALA A 158 -5.38 11.44 -16.95
N LYS A 159 -6.27 12.37 -17.30
CA LYS A 159 -7.19 12.23 -18.44
C LYS A 159 -6.45 12.03 -19.75
N THR A 160 -5.38 12.78 -19.99
CA THR A 160 -4.53 12.62 -21.17
C THR A 160 -3.91 11.23 -21.22
N ASN A 161 -3.38 10.73 -20.11
CA ASN A 161 -2.82 9.38 -20.02
C ASN A 161 -3.89 8.31 -20.29
N VAL A 162 -5.12 8.48 -19.79
CA VAL A 162 -6.25 7.58 -20.09
C VAL A 162 -6.60 7.60 -21.58
N GLN A 163 -6.74 8.79 -22.18
CA GLN A 163 -7.07 8.96 -23.60
C GLN A 163 -6.02 8.37 -24.56
N ASN A 164 -4.75 8.40 -24.17
CA ASN A 164 -3.65 7.79 -24.92
C ASN A 164 -3.70 6.25 -24.94
N ASN A 165 -4.62 5.64 -24.21
CA ASN A 165 -4.78 4.19 -24.08
C ASN A 165 -6.24 3.76 -24.37
N PRO A 166 -6.75 3.90 -25.61
CA PRO A 166 -8.17 3.69 -25.93
C PRO A 166 -8.67 2.28 -25.59
N HIS A 167 -7.78 1.28 -25.55
CA HIS A 167 -8.13 -0.10 -25.23
C HIS A 167 -8.53 -0.33 -23.75
N ILE A 168 -8.21 0.60 -22.85
CA ILE A 168 -8.58 0.56 -21.42
C ILE A 168 -9.29 1.84 -20.96
N ALA A 169 -9.46 2.82 -21.86
CA ALA A 169 -9.98 4.14 -21.48
C ALA A 169 -11.39 4.07 -20.89
N GLU A 170 -12.24 3.18 -21.39
CA GLU A 170 -13.62 3.00 -20.90
C GLU A 170 -13.67 2.41 -19.47
N LEU A 171 -12.58 1.81 -18.99
CA LEU A 171 -12.48 1.28 -17.64
C LEU A 171 -12.09 2.33 -16.60
N ILE A 172 -11.75 3.57 -17.00
CA ILE A 172 -11.15 4.56 -16.09
C ILE A 172 -11.90 5.88 -16.15
N GLU A 173 -12.52 6.26 -15.04
CA GLU A 173 -13.14 7.57 -14.83
C GLU A 173 -12.24 8.43 -13.94
N ILE A 174 -12.00 9.70 -14.34
CA ILE A 174 -11.22 10.67 -13.55
C ILE A 174 -12.15 11.72 -12.97
N ARG A 175 -12.12 11.89 -11.64
CA ARG A 175 -12.97 12.82 -10.90
C ARG A 175 -12.17 13.87 -10.15
N LYS A 176 -12.69 15.09 -10.13
CA LYS A 176 -12.20 16.16 -9.25
C LYS A 176 -12.82 16.01 -7.86
N VAL A 177 -12.00 16.15 -6.82
CA VAL A 177 -12.49 16.33 -5.46
C VAL A 177 -12.94 17.78 -5.34
N GLU A 178 -14.25 18.01 -5.30
CA GLU A 178 -14.83 19.33 -5.13
C GLU A 178 -14.78 19.75 -3.66
N SER A 179 -14.59 21.04 -3.43
CA SER A 179 -14.70 21.60 -2.07
C SER A 179 -16.09 21.31 -1.52
N TYR A 180 -16.20 20.55 -0.46
CA TYR A 180 -17.47 20.39 0.26
C TYR A 180 -17.84 21.76 0.82
N THR A 181 -18.77 22.44 0.15
CA THR A 181 -19.39 23.65 0.68
C THR A 181 -20.39 23.23 1.77
N GLY A 182 -19.85 22.84 2.91
CA GLY A 182 -20.61 22.81 4.16
C GLY A 182 -21.18 24.20 4.40
N THR A 183 -22.43 24.25 4.79
CA THR A 183 -23.29 25.40 5.11
C THR A 183 -22.57 26.71 5.36
N ARG A 184 -23.10 27.77 4.77
CA ARG A 184 -22.66 29.18 4.62
C ARG A 184 -22.09 29.95 5.84
N GLU A 185 -21.68 29.31 6.92
CA GLU A 185 -21.26 30.00 8.14
C GLU A 185 -19.72 30.13 8.31
N ASP A 186 -18.91 29.53 7.43
CA ASP A 186 -17.43 29.57 7.54
C ASP A 186 -16.72 30.41 6.46
N GLN A 187 -17.38 31.42 5.89
CA GLN A 187 -16.82 32.20 4.77
C GLN A 187 -15.90 33.38 5.15
N ASP A 188 -15.68 33.67 6.43
CA ASP A 188 -14.98 34.89 6.85
C ASP A 188 -13.44 34.73 7.11
N GLU A 189 -12.82 33.57 6.87
CA GLU A 189 -11.36 33.40 7.04
C GLU A 189 -10.57 33.09 5.75
N LEU A 190 -10.98 33.62 4.62
CA LEU A 190 -10.42 33.30 3.30
C LEU A 190 -9.29 34.25 2.85
N HIS A 191 -8.23 34.41 3.64
CA HIS A 191 -7.06 35.19 3.19
C HIS A 191 -5.66 34.62 3.46
N SER A 192 -5.53 33.36 3.83
CA SER A 192 -4.19 32.73 3.96
C SER A 192 -4.18 31.34 3.33
N GLY A 193 -3.73 31.30 2.10
CA GLY A 193 -3.13 30.12 1.48
C GLY A 193 -4.08 29.07 0.89
N VAL A 194 -4.11 29.02 -0.44
CA VAL A 194 -4.79 27.98 -1.25
C VAL A 194 -4.43 26.55 -0.78
N ILE A 195 -3.23 26.35 -0.21
CA ILE A 195 -2.76 25.04 0.29
C ILE A 195 -3.50 24.61 1.56
N GLU A 196 -3.82 25.51 2.50
CA GLU A 196 -4.55 25.15 3.73
C GLU A 196 -5.99 24.72 3.47
N SER A 197 -6.64 25.22 2.42
CA SER A 197 -8.03 24.86 2.12
C SER A 197 -8.15 23.39 1.64
N TYR A 198 -7.20 22.86 0.88
CA TYR A 198 -7.23 21.47 0.42
C TYR A 198 -7.12 20.45 1.55
N HIS A 199 -6.49 20.82 2.67
CA HIS A 199 -6.29 19.91 3.80
C HIS A 199 -7.55 19.70 4.67
N LYS A 200 -8.54 20.57 4.55
CA LYS A 200 -9.84 20.46 5.26
C LYS A 200 -10.89 19.68 4.46
N LEU A 201 -10.63 19.41 3.16
CA LEU A 201 -11.59 18.70 2.32
C LEU A 201 -11.69 17.21 2.70
N PRO A 202 -12.88 16.63 2.63
CA PRO A 202 -13.04 15.20 2.71
C PRO A 202 -12.29 14.52 1.55
N ILE A 203 -11.82 13.30 1.75
CA ILE A 203 -11.03 12.57 0.76
C ILE A 203 -11.91 11.71 -0.13
N LEU A 204 -12.88 11.04 0.46
CA LEU A 204 -13.84 10.15 -0.21
C LEU A 204 -15.26 10.72 -0.24
N LEU A 205 -15.65 11.43 0.83
CA LEU A 205 -16.97 12.03 0.91
C LEU A 205 -17.12 13.15 -0.13
N GLY A 206 -18.25 13.16 -0.85
CA GLY A 206 -18.51 14.11 -1.93
C GLY A 206 -17.88 13.73 -3.29
N VAL A 207 -16.97 12.72 -3.32
CA VAL A 207 -16.38 12.18 -4.56
C VAL A 207 -17.02 10.83 -4.90
N VAL A 208 -17.26 10.02 -3.90
CA VAL A 208 -18.08 8.80 -4.01
C VAL A 208 -19.54 9.26 -4.11
N LYS A 209 -20.20 8.90 -5.21
CA LYS A 209 -21.61 9.26 -5.46
C LYS A 209 -22.54 8.36 -4.65
N ASP A 210 -23.72 8.84 -4.36
CA ASP A 210 -24.74 8.07 -3.62
C ASP A 210 -25.06 6.76 -4.32
N GLY A 211 -25.02 5.67 -3.55
CA GLY A 211 -25.31 4.32 -4.06
C GLY A 211 -24.16 3.65 -4.83
N GLU A 212 -23.03 4.32 -5.01
CA GLU A 212 -21.86 3.65 -5.60
C GLU A 212 -21.25 2.65 -4.62
N ILE A 213 -20.87 1.51 -5.18
CA ILE A 213 -20.18 0.44 -4.45
C ILE A 213 -18.89 0.08 -5.19
N PHE A 214 -17.83 -0.13 -4.43
CA PHE A 214 -16.50 -0.48 -4.91
C PHE A 214 -15.99 -1.73 -4.20
N ASP A 215 -15.21 -2.54 -4.92
CA ASP A 215 -14.52 -3.69 -4.31
C ASP A 215 -13.38 -3.22 -3.39
N PHE A 216 -12.72 -2.13 -3.76
CA PHE A 216 -11.66 -1.54 -2.92
C PHE A 216 -11.47 -0.05 -3.21
N CYS A 217 -10.89 0.65 -2.22
CA CYS A 217 -10.11 1.85 -2.51
C CYS A 217 -8.63 1.58 -2.29
N MET A 218 -7.79 2.37 -2.96
CA MET A 218 -6.35 2.36 -2.76
C MET A 218 -5.81 3.78 -2.66
N CYS A 219 -4.68 3.94 -1.99
CA CYS A 219 -4.05 5.24 -1.80
C CYS A 219 -2.54 5.11 -1.64
N ASN A 220 -1.80 5.96 -2.34
CA ASN A 220 -0.41 6.26 -2.03
C ASN A 220 -0.37 7.67 -1.44
N PRO A 221 -0.47 7.81 -0.11
CA PRO A 221 -0.70 9.11 0.53
C PRO A 221 0.50 10.03 0.44
N PRO A 222 0.34 11.34 0.65
CA PRO A 222 1.45 12.24 0.93
C PRO A 222 2.14 11.78 2.23
N PHE A 223 3.44 11.48 2.15
CA PHE A 223 4.17 10.85 3.27
C PHE A 223 4.75 11.84 4.26
N PHE A 224 4.90 13.10 3.88
CA PHE A 224 5.66 14.09 4.63
C PHE A 224 4.75 15.15 5.24
N GLU A 225 5.22 15.75 6.33
CA GLU A 225 4.55 16.88 6.95
C GLU A 225 5.00 18.21 6.34
N THR A 226 6.26 18.30 5.92
CA THR A 226 6.84 19.51 5.31
C THR A 226 7.67 19.18 4.06
N ILE A 227 7.92 20.20 3.23
CA ILE A 227 8.77 20.07 2.03
C ILE A 227 10.22 19.77 2.41
N GLU A 228 10.71 20.34 3.51
CA GLU A 228 12.06 20.11 4.00
C GLU A 228 12.25 18.63 4.35
N GLU A 229 11.25 18.02 4.97
CA GLU A 229 11.27 16.58 5.26
C GLU A 229 11.30 15.74 3.99
N ALA A 230 10.56 16.13 2.96
CA ALA A 230 10.55 15.47 1.66
C ALA A 230 11.92 15.51 0.96
N GLY A 231 12.65 16.61 1.12
CA GLY A 231 13.96 16.85 0.51
C GLY A 231 15.14 16.09 1.14
N LEU A 232 14.94 15.37 2.23
CA LEU A 232 16.03 14.71 2.98
C LEU A 232 16.62 13.46 2.30
N ASN A 233 16.09 12.98 1.18
CA ASN A 233 16.66 11.84 0.45
C ASN A 233 17.28 12.25 -0.90
N PRO A 234 18.56 12.65 -0.95
CA PRO A 234 19.21 13.11 -2.18
C PRO A 234 19.57 12.00 -3.18
N LYS A 235 19.27 10.72 -2.85
CA LYS A 235 19.71 9.57 -3.67
C LYS A 235 18.74 9.19 -4.79
N THR A 236 17.57 9.79 -4.84
CA THR A 236 16.57 9.49 -5.88
C THR A 236 15.81 10.76 -6.23
N SER A 237 15.63 11.01 -7.54
CA SER A 237 14.77 12.08 -8.03
C SER A 237 13.49 11.48 -8.61
N CYS A 238 12.49 11.31 -7.74
CA CYS A 238 11.16 10.87 -8.20
C CYS A 238 10.27 12.04 -8.63
N GLY A 239 10.72 13.29 -8.44
CA GLY A 239 9.87 14.47 -8.57
C GLY A 239 8.80 14.49 -7.48
N GLY A 240 7.76 15.26 -7.72
CA GLY A 240 6.59 15.38 -6.86
C GLY A 240 6.35 16.82 -6.45
N THR A 241 5.10 17.26 -6.64
CA THR A 241 4.64 18.57 -6.20
C THR A 241 4.41 18.57 -4.68
N PRO A 242 4.38 19.73 -4.02
CA PRO A 242 3.98 19.83 -2.63
C PRO A 242 2.63 19.16 -2.35
N ALA A 243 1.66 19.29 -3.27
CA ALA A 243 0.34 18.68 -3.14
C ALA A 243 0.38 17.14 -3.15
N GLU A 244 1.34 16.53 -3.87
CA GLU A 244 1.51 15.07 -3.92
C GLU A 244 2.30 14.52 -2.73
N MET A 245 3.18 15.33 -2.13
CA MET A 245 4.14 14.83 -1.15
C MET A 245 3.85 15.22 0.29
N VAL A 246 3.17 16.34 0.52
CA VAL A 246 3.04 16.96 1.84
C VAL A 246 1.58 17.07 2.27
N CYS A 247 1.34 16.77 3.53
CA CYS A 247 0.06 16.99 4.21
C CYS A 247 0.33 17.45 5.65
N PRO A 248 -0.31 18.50 6.16
CA PRO A 248 -0.22 18.87 7.57
C PRO A 248 -0.53 17.68 8.49
N GLY A 249 0.41 17.40 9.42
CA GLY A 249 0.38 16.21 10.26
C GLY A 249 0.81 14.92 9.55
N GLY A 250 1.34 15.03 8.32
CA GLY A 250 1.92 13.95 7.54
C GLY A 250 0.94 12.83 7.16
N GLU A 251 1.48 11.67 6.78
CA GLU A 251 0.67 10.53 6.32
C GLU A 251 -0.33 10.05 7.39
N GLN A 252 0.01 10.18 8.67
CA GLN A 252 -0.87 9.73 9.75
C GLN A 252 -2.17 10.54 9.79
N ALA A 253 -2.08 11.86 9.64
CA ALA A 253 -3.25 12.73 9.59
C ALA A 253 -4.08 12.47 8.33
N PHE A 254 -3.42 12.31 7.19
CA PHE A 254 -4.09 12.02 5.93
C PHE A 254 -4.86 10.68 5.99
N ILE A 255 -4.22 9.62 6.44
CA ILE A 255 -4.85 8.30 6.55
C ILE A 255 -5.98 8.30 7.60
N THR A 256 -5.82 9.07 8.69
CA THR A 256 -6.88 9.23 9.68
C THR A 256 -8.14 9.85 9.07
N ARG A 257 -8.00 10.79 8.13
CA ARG A 257 -9.15 11.36 7.39
C ARG A 257 -9.83 10.30 6.53
N ILE A 258 -9.07 9.45 5.80
CA ILE A 258 -9.65 8.32 5.05
C ILE A 258 -10.41 7.38 5.98
N ILE A 259 -9.87 7.09 7.18
CA ILE A 259 -10.55 6.26 8.19
C ILE A 259 -11.87 6.93 8.62
N MET A 260 -11.89 8.24 8.87
CA MET A 260 -13.10 8.95 9.27
C MET A 260 -14.15 8.98 8.17
N ASP A 261 -13.75 9.22 6.92
CA ASP A 261 -14.66 9.13 5.76
C ASP A 261 -15.24 7.71 5.63
N SER A 262 -14.39 6.69 5.85
CA SER A 262 -14.82 5.29 5.77
C SER A 262 -15.89 4.91 6.81
N VAL A 263 -15.94 5.61 7.96
CA VAL A 263 -17.00 5.42 8.97
C VAL A 263 -18.38 5.83 8.44
N GLN A 264 -18.43 6.82 7.55
CA GLN A 264 -19.70 7.25 6.94
C GLN A 264 -20.05 6.38 5.74
N LEU A 265 -19.07 6.05 4.91
CA LEU A 265 -19.25 5.23 3.69
C LEU A 265 -19.42 3.72 3.97
N LYS A 266 -18.89 3.24 5.10
CA LYS A 266 -19.00 1.84 5.57
C LYS A 266 -18.89 0.80 4.43
N GLN A 267 -20.03 0.26 3.99
CA GLN A 267 -20.11 -0.84 3.02
C GLN A 267 -20.05 -0.37 1.56
N SER A 268 -19.89 0.93 1.28
CA SER A 268 -19.63 1.41 -0.07
C SER A 268 -18.32 0.85 -0.64
N PHE A 269 -17.44 0.38 0.24
CA PHE A 269 -16.23 -0.34 -0.14
C PHE A 269 -16.16 -1.70 0.59
N ARG A 270 -15.86 -2.75 -0.18
CA ARG A 270 -15.53 -4.06 0.39
C ARG A 270 -14.23 -3.99 1.18
N TRP A 271 -13.20 -3.35 0.61
CA TRP A 271 -11.93 -3.08 1.27
C TRP A 271 -11.54 -1.62 1.13
N TYR A 272 -11.22 -0.99 2.24
CA TYR A 272 -10.46 0.26 2.25
C TYR A 272 -9.00 -0.09 2.37
N THR A 273 -8.13 0.50 1.52
CA THR A 273 -6.69 0.24 1.60
C THR A 273 -5.87 1.50 1.43
N THR A 274 -4.68 1.53 2.05
CA THR A 274 -3.71 2.60 1.90
C THR A 274 -2.29 2.09 2.09
N MET A 275 -1.32 2.74 1.45
CA MET A 275 0.08 2.59 1.82
C MET A 275 0.39 3.37 3.10
N VAL A 276 1.39 2.91 3.83
CA VAL A 276 1.94 3.56 5.03
C VAL A 276 3.46 3.61 4.88
N GLY A 277 4.04 4.80 4.99
CA GLY A 277 5.47 5.03 4.82
C GLY A 277 6.29 4.66 6.05
N ARG A 278 5.73 4.79 7.25
CA ARG A 278 6.43 4.57 8.52
C ARG A 278 5.77 3.46 9.35
N LYS A 279 6.53 2.42 9.68
CA LYS A 279 6.04 1.30 10.50
C LYS A 279 5.42 1.74 11.84
N ALA A 280 5.96 2.81 12.44
CA ALA A 280 5.45 3.35 13.70
C ALA A 280 3.97 3.77 13.60
N ASN A 281 3.55 4.31 12.46
CA ASN A 281 2.19 4.79 12.25
C ASN A 281 1.16 3.65 12.17
N LEU A 282 1.57 2.43 11.77
CA LEU A 282 0.66 1.27 11.73
C LEU A 282 -0.01 1.00 13.07
N LYS A 283 0.73 1.11 14.18
CA LYS A 283 0.18 0.86 15.51
C LYS A 283 -0.94 1.85 15.85
N THR A 284 -0.69 3.13 15.64
CA THR A 284 -1.66 4.21 15.92
C THR A 284 -2.88 4.08 15.01
N LEU A 285 -2.67 3.89 13.71
CA LEU A 285 -3.76 3.73 12.74
C LEU A 285 -4.60 2.48 13.01
N THR A 286 -3.96 1.35 13.38
CA THR A 286 -4.68 0.12 13.75
C THR A 286 -5.50 0.33 15.03
N SER A 287 -4.99 1.07 16.03
CA SER A 287 -5.77 1.42 17.21
C SER A 287 -7.00 2.24 16.84
N LYS A 288 -6.81 3.25 15.99
CA LYS A 288 -7.92 4.09 15.48
C LYS A 288 -8.99 3.28 14.75
N LEU A 289 -8.58 2.33 13.90
CA LEU A 289 -9.51 1.43 13.20
C LEU A 289 -10.36 0.59 14.17
N ARG A 290 -9.76 0.12 15.27
CA ARG A 290 -10.50 -0.62 16.31
C ARG A 290 -11.49 0.28 17.03
N GLU A 291 -11.10 1.51 17.35
CA GLU A 291 -11.97 2.51 18.01
C GLU A 291 -13.23 2.80 17.17
N VAL A 292 -13.11 2.88 15.85
CA VAL A 292 -14.26 3.14 14.96
C VAL A 292 -15.04 1.89 14.56
N GLY A 293 -14.70 0.73 15.12
CA GLY A 293 -15.50 -0.49 15.00
C GLY A 293 -15.39 -1.21 13.66
N VAL A 294 -14.23 -1.20 13.00
CA VAL A 294 -14.01 -2.02 11.80
C VAL A 294 -14.04 -3.51 12.14
N THR A 295 -14.52 -4.32 11.21
CA THR A 295 -14.68 -5.76 11.42
C THR A 295 -13.38 -6.54 11.18
N ILE A 296 -12.57 -6.10 10.22
CA ILE A 296 -11.34 -6.77 9.81
C ILE A 296 -10.26 -5.73 9.53
N VAL A 297 -9.03 -6.00 9.99
CA VAL A 297 -7.82 -5.25 9.64
C VAL A 297 -6.76 -6.22 9.12
N LYS A 298 -6.12 -5.89 8.00
CA LYS A 298 -4.99 -6.62 7.41
C LYS A 298 -3.82 -5.68 7.16
N THR A 299 -2.62 -6.19 7.31
CA THR A 299 -1.39 -5.44 6.99
C THR A 299 -0.43 -6.32 6.20
N THR A 300 0.40 -5.67 5.37
CA THR A 300 1.48 -6.33 4.64
C THR A 300 2.72 -5.45 4.60
N GLU A 301 3.87 -6.01 4.20
CA GLU A 301 5.08 -5.26 3.90
C GLU A 301 5.33 -5.26 2.40
N PHE A 302 5.54 -4.08 1.81
CA PHE A 302 6.00 -3.93 0.43
C PHE A 302 7.50 -3.72 0.41
N VAL A 303 8.22 -4.59 -0.28
CA VAL A 303 9.64 -4.43 -0.51
C VAL A 303 9.86 -3.53 -1.73
N GLN A 304 10.63 -2.47 -1.54
CA GLN A 304 10.91 -1.46 -2.56
C GLN A 304 12.44 -1.23 -2.64
N GLY A 305 13.16 -2.21 -3.19
CA GLY A 305 14.62 -2.18 -3.17
C GLY A 305 15.16 -2.20 -1.74
N GLN A 306 15.81 -1.12 -1.31
CA GLN A 306 16.34 -1.00 0.06
C GLN A 306 15.34 -0.38 1.05
N THR A 307 14.19 0.10 0.59
CA THR A 307 13.15 0.69 1.44
C THR A 307 11.99 -0.26 1.61
N CYS A 308 11.30 -0.18 2.75
CA CYS A 308 10.03 -0.85 3.00
C CYS A 308 8.91 0.17 3.10
N ARG A 309 7.74 -0.21 2.60
CA ARG A 309 6.45 0.42 2.85
C ARG A 309 5.51 -0.64 3.40
N TRP A 310 4.41 -0.21 3.96
CA TRP A 310 3.40 -1.13 4.51
C TRP A 310 2.07 -0.89 3.81
N GLY A 311 1.31 -1.96 3.61
CA GLY A 311 -0.09 -1.88 3.26
C GLY A 311 -0.94 -2.01 4.51
N LEU A 312 -1.97 -1.18 4.61
CA LEU A 312 -3.02 -1.25 5.64
C LEU A 312 -4.36 -1.38 4.94
N ALA A 313 -5.12 -2.43 5.26
CA ALA A 313 -6.46 -2.66 4.73
C ALA A 313 -7.44 -2.86 5.87
N TRP A 314 -8.68 -2.37 5.67
CA TRP A 314 -9.76 -2.59 6.63
C TRP A 314 -11.11 -2.71 5.92
N SER A 315 -12.08 -3.27 6.65
CA SER A 315 -13.45 -3.43 6.16
C SER A 315 -14.46 -3.27 7.28
N PHE A 316 -15.62 -2.73 6.93
CA PHE A 316 -16.81 -2.71 7.77
C PHE A 316 -17.80 -3.83 7.39
N VAL A 317 -17.55 -4.53 6.30
CA VAL A 317 -18.39 -5.66 5.89
C VAL A 317 -18.18 -6.81 6.87
N PRO A 318 -19.25 -7.37 7.44
CA PRO A 318 -19.13 -8.53 8.34
C PRO A 318 -18.47 -9.72 7.63
N PRO A 319 -17.59 -10.44 8.32
CA PRO A 319 -17.01 -11.64 7.75
C PRO A 319 -18.09 -12.67 7.43
N SER A 320 -17.90 -13.43 6.36
CA SER A 320 -18.83 -14.51 6.00
C SER A 320 -18.81 -15.60 7.09
N THR A 321 -20.00 -15.99 7.56
CA THR A 321 -20.17 -17.01 8.60
C THR A 321 -19.62 -18.39 8.22
N LYS A 322 -19.28 -18.61 6.95
CA LYS A 322 -18.65 -19.87 6.47
C LYS A 322 -17.21 -20.06 6.96
N LEU A 323 -16.58 -19.04 7.51
CA LEU A 323 -15.17 -19.07 7.93
C LEU A 323 -14.93 -19.45 9.39
N VAL A 324 -15.94 -19.92 10.11
CA VAL A 324 -15.73 -20.59 11.40
C VAL A 324 -15.23 -22.06 11.24
N LYS A 325 -15.01 -22.53 10.02
CA LYS A 325 -14.08 -23.64 9.81
C LYS A 325 -12.66 -23.06 9.78
N CYS A 326 -12.13 -22.82 10.99
CA CYS A 326 -10.70 -22.64 11.18
C CYS A 326 -9.96 -23.74 10.44
N HIS A 327 -9.40 -23.46 9.27
CA HIS A 327 -8.12 -24.05 8.97
C HIS A 327 -7.18 -23.48 10.02
N VAL A 328 -6.94 -24.28 11.04
CA VAL A 328 -5.84 -24.05 11.98
C VAL A 328 -4.59 -24.01 11.12
N ILE A 329 -4.20 -22.81 10.67
CA ILE A 329 -2.83 -22.58 10.34
C ILE A 329 -2.12 -22.81 11.67
N LYS A 330 -1.39 -23.92 11.78
CA LYS A 330 -0.44 -24.14 12.86
C LYS A 330 0.56 -22.99 12.78
N SER A 331 0.22 -21.84 13.36
CA SER A 331 1.15 -20.76 13.58
C SER A 331 1.90 -21.16 14.84
N ASP A 332 3.10 -21.68 14.66
CA ASP A 332 4.04 -21.83 15.76
C ASP A 332 4.34 -20.44 16.31
N LEU A 333 3.70 -20.08 17.41
CA LEU A 333 4.02 -18.88 18.17
C LEU A 333 5.23 -19.21 19.03
N SER A 334 6.40 -18.76 18.60
CA SER A 334 7.60 -18.80 19.44
C SER A 334 7.83 -17.44 20.06
N PHE A 335 7.94 -17.39 21.37
CA PHE A 335 8.30 -16.18 22.12
C PHE A 335 9.35 -16.53 23.17
N MET A 336 10.23 -15.57 23.43
CA MET A 336 11.24 -15.71 24.45
C MET A 336 10.71 -15.01 25.72
N LEU A 337 10.66 -15.75 26.82
CA LEU A 337 10.31 -15.20 28.11
C LEU A 337 11.61 -14.69 28.76
N GLU A 338 11.80 -13.37 28.76
CA GLU A 338 12.90 -12.73 29.47
C GLU A 338 12.56 -12.56 30.94
N GLY A 339 13.51 -12.79 31.82
CA GLY A 339 13.37 -12.49 33.25
C GLY A 339 12.74 -13.59 34.11
N ILE A 340 12.46 -14.78 33.57
CA ILE A 340 12.00 -15.90 34.39
C ILE A 340 13.12 -16.33 35.34
N GLN A 341 12.82 -16.29 36.65
CA GLN A 341 13.75 -16.75 37.66
C GLN A 341 14.04 -18.26 37.46
N ARG A 342 15.31 -18.67 37.62
CA ARG A 342 15.76 -20.08 37.45
C ARG A 342 15.02 -21.12 38.30
N LYS A 343 14.18 -20.71 39.24
CA LYS A 343 13.38 -21.60 40.10
C LYS A 343 12.17 -22.23 39.35
N TYR A 344 11.76 -21.69 38.22
CA TYR A 344 10.64 -22.23 37.44
C TYR A 344 11.17 -23.19 36.38
N SER A 345 10.60 -24.37 36.30
CA SER A 345 10.87 -25.32 35.23
C SER A 345 10.07 -24.95 33.96
N ALA A 346 10.46 -25.50 32.81
CA ALA A 346 9.70 -25.35 31.58
C ALA A 346 8.27 -25.91 31.71
N ILE A 347 8.08 -26.93 32.56
CA ILE A 347 6.78 -27.51 32.86
C ILE A 347 5.90 -26.52 33.63
N ASP A 348 6.45 -25.83 34.62
CA ASP A 348 5.70 -24.82 35.39
C ASP A 348 5.21 -23.69 34.47
N VAL A 349 6.02 -23.29 33.51
CA VAL A 349 5.64 -22.28 32.51
C VAL A 349 4.50 -22.81 31.63
N LEU A 350 4.63 -24.03 31.10
CA LEU A 350 3.62 -24.65 30.25
C LEU A 350 2.27 -24.75 30.97
N GLN A 351 2.27 -25.20 32.20
CA GLN A 351 1.08 -25.30 33.04
C GLN A 351 0.45 -23.95 33.36
N SER A 352 1.28 -22.92 33.60
CA SER A 352 0.80 -21.56 33.80
C SER A 352 0.10 -21.00 32.55
N VAL A 353 0.64 -21.27 31.36
CA VAL A 353 0.05 -20.85 30.09
C VAL A 353 -1.26 -21.59 29.84
N GLU A 354 -1.31 -22.91 30.09
CA GLU A 354 -2.55 -23.69 30.00
C GLU A 354 -3.63 -23.14 30.94
N SER A 355 -3.27 -22.89 32.20
CA SER A 355 -4.18 -22.31 33.20
C SER A 355 -4.71 -20.94 32.79
N PHE A 356 -3.86 -20.09 32.20
CA PHE A 356 -4.25 -18.78 31.72
C PHE A 356 -5.30 -18.88 30.60
N PHE A 357 -5.08 -19.71 29.60
CA PHE A 357 -6.03 -19.89 28.51
C PHE A 357 -7.32 -20.57 28.96
N SER A 358 -7.23 -21.55 29.85
CA SER A 358 -8.41 -22.24 30.41
C SER A 358 -9.27 -21.29 31.27
N SER A 359 -8.64 -20.40 32.04
CA SER A 359 -9.36 -19.38 32.81
C SER A 359 -10.05 -18.33 31.93
N GLY A 360 -9.51 -18.11 30.72
CA GLY A 360 -10.11 -17.27 29.66
C GLY A 360 -11.20 -17.96 28.86
N GLY A 361 -11.60 -19.20 29.22
CA GLY A 361 -12.66 -19.94 28.54
C GLY A 361 -12.17 -20.74 27.31
N ALA A 362 -10.87 -20.83 27.08
CA ALA A 362 -10.34 -21.70 26.03
C ALA A 362 -10.26 -23.17 26.52
N SER A 363 -10.63 -24.11 25.66
CA SER A 363 -10.43 -25.53 25.91
C SER A 363 -9.08 -25.95 25.36
N CYS A 364 -8.09 -26.07 26.23
CA CYS A 364 -6.73 -26.43 25.85
C CYS A 364 -6.13 -27.45 26.81
N LYS A 365 -5.16 -28.23 26.34
CA LYS A 365 -4.41 -29.20 27.11
C LYS A 365 -2.93 -29.15 26.76
N SER A 366 -2.07 -29.14 27.76
CA SER A 366 -0.63 -29.21 27.56
C SER A 366 -0.17 -30.63 27.27
N ASP A 367 0.72 -30.77 26.31
CA ASP A 367 1.51 -31.98 26.07
C ASP A 367 2.92 -31.76 26.63
N VAL A 368 3.16 -32.37 27.79
CA VAL A 368 4.44 -32.18 28.50
C VAL A 368 5.60 -32.86 27.75
N ALA A 369 5.33 -33.93 26.99
CA ALA A 369 6.37 -34.63 26.23
C ALA A 369 6.85 -33.83 25.03
N LEU A 370 5.95 -33.06 24.39
CA LEU A 370 6.24 -32.22 23.23
C LEU A 370 6.40 -30.74 23.58
N PHE A 371 6.19 -30.35 24.84
CA PHE A 371 6.14 -28.95 25.28
C PHE A 371 5.19 -28.09 24.44
N GLN A 372 3.98 -28.59 24.18
CA GLN A 372 2.95 -27.95 23.36
C GLN A 372 1.64 -27.80 24.12
N ILE A 373 0.88 -26.78 23.80
CA ILE A 373 -0.51 -26.61 24.26
C ILE A 373 -1.41 -26.78 23.04
N ASN A 374 -2.33 -27.72 23.12
CA ASN A 374 -3.28 -28.04 22.05
C ASN A 374 -4.68 -27.56 22.42
N ASP A 375 -5.41 -26.97 21.47
CA ASP A 375 -6.84 -26.71 21.62
C ASP A 375 -7.57 -28.07 21.61
N THR A 376 -8.36 -28.32 22.64
CA THR A 376 -9.11 -29.57 22.79
C THR A 376 -10.57 -29.44 22.36
N ARG A 377 -10.95 -28.32 21.74
CA ARG A 377 -12.24 -28.21 21.07
C ARG A 377 -12.22 -29.12 19.86
N ASP A 378 -12.58 -30.36 20.06
CA ASP A 378 -12.83 -31.27 18.98
C ASP A 378 -14.08 -30.85 18.20
N PHE A 379 -13.90 -30.67 16.91
CA PHE A 379 -14.66 -31.04 15.73
C PHE A 379 -16.13 -30.69 15.68
#